data_16ab6dbda885910f7f6098ee178fb683
#
_entry.id   16ab6dbda885910f7f6098ee178fb683
#
_cell.length_a   1.000
_cell.length_b   1.000
_cell.length_c   1.000
_cell.angle_alpha   90.00
_cell.angle_beta   90.00
_cell.angle_gamma   90.00
#
_symmetry.space_group_name_H-M   'P 1'
#
loop_
_entity.id
_entity.type
_entity.pdbx_description
1 polymer ?
#
loop_
_entity_poly.entity_id
_entity_poly.type
_entity_poly.pdbx_seq_one_letter_code
_entity_poly.pdbx_strand_id
1 'polypeptide(L)'
;MKYISFAIPCYNSEAYMEKAIQSILPGGEDVEIIVVNDGSSDGTSEVAKKYEEKYPGIVKAVDKENGGHGDAVNTGLAHATGVYFKVVDSDDWVDEEALLKILSAVKGFVDADSKVDMLISNYVYEKVGMTHKKVIHYRNVLPQNQVFRWDDIGSFHLDQYILMHSVIYRT
;
A
#
# COMPACT_ATOMS: atom_id res chain seq x y z
N MET A 1 -5.94 -1.51 -17.46
CA MET A 1 -6.67 -1.02 -16.26
C MET A 1 -5.79 -1.33 -15.06
N LYS A 2 -5.65 -0.41 -14.12
CA LYS A 2 -4.93 -0.65 -12.86
C LYS A 2 -5.92 -1.15 -11.81
N TYR A 3 -5.58 -2.22 -11.10
CA TYR A 3 -6.42 -2.78 -10.05
C TYR A 3 -6.15 -2.13 -8.69
N ILE A 4 -4.87 -1.86 -8.38
CA ILE A 4 -4.47 -1.22 -7.12
C ILE A 4 -3.47 -0.11 -7.41
N SER A 5 -3.76 1.09 -6.87
CA SER A 5 -2.81 2.19 -6.78
C SER A 5 -2.14 2.17 -5.41
N PHE A 6 -0.82 2.10 -5.39
CA PHE A 6 -0.01 2.22 -4.20
C PHE A 6 0.56 3.62 -4.12
N ALA A 7 0.25 4.36 -3.05
CA ALA A 7 0.91 5.62 -2.75
C ALA A 7 2.05 5.40 -1.75
N ILE A 8 3.23 5.91 -2.09
CA ILE A 8 4.40 5.89 -1.22
C ILE A 8 4.74 7.35 -0.88
N PRO A 9 4.27 7.87 0.28
CA PRO A 9 4.66 9.19 0.75
C PRO A 9 6.12 9.17 1.18
N CYS A 10 6.93 10.09 0.64
CA CYS A 10 8.36 10.16 0.84
C CYS A 10 8.77 11.56 1.31
N TYR A 11 9.51 11.62 2.41
CA TYR A 11 10.20 12.83 2.86
C TYR A 11 11.59 12.47 3.39
N ASN A 12 12.65 12.89 2.69
CA ASN A 12 14.04 12.52 2.97
C ASN A 12 14.20 10.98 3.10
N SER A 13 13.74 10.27 2.06
CA SER A 13 13.62 8.82 2.05
C SER A 13 14.61 8.10 1.13
N GLU A 14 15.59 8.82 0.55
CA GLU A 14 16.57 8.29 -0.41
C GLU A 14 17.21 6.97 0.04
N ALA A 15 17.51 6.85 1.33
CA ALA A 15 18.27 5.71 1.87
C ALA A 15 17.48 4.38 1.90
N TYR A 16 16.13 4.40 1.81
CA TYR A 16 15.32 3.20 2.08
C TYR A 16 14.09 3.02 1.17
N MET A 17 13.62 4.06 0.46
CA MET A 17 12.40 4.00 -0.35
C MET A 17 12.44 2.98 -1.49
N GLU A 18 13.62 2.63 -1.99
CA GLU A 18 13.75 1.64 -3.07
C GLU A 18 13.15 0.29 -2.69
N LYS A 19 13.26 -0.13 -1.43
CA LYS A 19 12.69 -1.39 -0.95
C LYS A 19 11.16 -1.39 -1.04
N ALA A 20 10.52 -0.27 -0.66
CA ALA A 20 9.08 -0.10 -0.80
C ALA A 20 8.64 -0.25 -2.26
N ILE A 21 9.27 0.49 -3.18
CA ILE A 21 8.97 0.43 -4.62
C ILE A 21 9.17 -0.98 -5.17
N GLN A 22 10.32 -1.59 -4.92
CA GLN A 22 10.67 -2.92 -5.44
C GLN A 22 9.73 -4.01 -4.96
N SER A 23 9.21 -3.91 -3.74
CA SER A 23 8.29 -4.89 -3.17
C SER A 23 6.92 -4.94 -3.87
N ILE A 24 6.55 -3.86 -4.57
CA ILE A 24 5.26 -3.75 -5.28
C ILE A 24 5.40 -4.10 -6.77
N LEU A 25 6.60 -3.98 -7.35
CA LEU A 25 6.85 -4.25 -8.77
C LEU A 25 6.41 -5.64 -9.25
N PRO A 26 6.43 -6.72 -8.43
CA PRO A 26 5.88 -8.02 -8.85
C PRO A 26 4.41 -7.98 -9.28
N GLY A 27 3.64 -6.95 -8.90
CA GLY A 27 2.28 -6.71 -9.37
C GLY A 27 2.17 -6.36 -10.86
N GLY A 28 3.29 -5.98 -11.52
CA GLY A 28 3.36 -5.71 -12.95
C GLY A 28 2.36 -4.65 -13.42
N GLU A 29 1.74 -4.89 -14.58
CA GLU A 29 0.78 -3.96 -15.21
C GLU A 29 -0.54 -3.80 -14.43
N ASP A 30 -0.80 -4.65 -13.45
CA ASP A 30 -2.02 -4.62 -12.65
C ASP A 30 -1.99 -3.57 -11.55
N VAL A 31 -0.80 -3.07 -11.22
CA VAL A 31 -0.58 -2.03 -10.19
C VAL A 31 -0.04 -0.75 -10.79
N GLU A 32 -0.22 0.34 -10.07
CA GLU A 32 0.57 1.55 -10.23
C GLU A 32 1.17 1.95 -8.88
N ILE A 33 2.34 2.55 -8.93
CA ILE A 33 3.12 2.99 -7.76
C ILE A 33 3.32 4.49 -7.87
N ILE A 34 2.67 5.25 -7.01
CA ILE A 34 2.73 6.71 -7.00
C ILE A 34 3.67 7.11 -5.87
N VAL A 35 4.89 7.47 -6.24
CA VAL A 35 5.90 7.94 -5.29
C VAL A 35 5.72 9.45 -5.13
N VAL A 36 5.29 9.88 -3.96
CA VAL A 36 5.03 11.29 -3.67
C VAL A 36 6.17 11.86 -2.85
N ASN A 37 7.01 12.68 -3.48
CA ASN A 37 8.08 13.41 -2.82
C ASN A 37 7.51 14.69 -2.19
N ASP A 38 7.42 14.72 -0.87
CA ASP A 38 6.86 15.82 -0.07
C ASP A 38 7.92 16.87 0.28
N GLY A 39 8.59 17.41 -0.76
CA GLY A 39 9.56 18.50 -0.59
C GLY A 39 10.85 18.06 0.10
N SER A 40 11.40 16.89 -0.24
CA SER A 40 12.67 16.40 0.29
C SER A 40 13.85 17.27 -0.12
N SER A 41 14.90 17.27 0.70
CA SER A 41 16.16 17.95 0.44
C SER A 41 17.31 16.99 0.08
N ASP A 42 17.09 15.68 0.12
CA ASP A 42 17.99 14.61 -0.29
C ASP A 42 17.69 14.12 -1.72
N GLY A 43 18.29 13.01 -2.15
CA GLY A 43 18.10 12.40 -3.47
C GLY A 43 16.76 11.67 -3.68
N THR A 44 15.76 11.89 -2.83
CA THR A 44 14.42 11.20 -2.93
C THR A 44 13.78 11.42 -4.31
N SER A 45 13.77 12.68 -4.82
CA SER A 45 13.17 12.98 -6.13
C SER A 45 13.89 12.28 -7.28
N GLU A 46 15.23 12.25 -7.24
CA GLU A 46 16.05 11.59 -8.24
C GLU A 46 15.81 10.08 -8.27
N VAL A 47 15.69 9.45 -7.10
CA VAL A 47 15.34 8.02 -6.99
C VAL A 47 13.96 7.75 -7.58
N ALA A 48 12.95 8.55 -7.23
CA ALA A 48 11.60 8.39 -7.74
C ALA A 48 11.56 8.49 -9.28
N LYS A 49 12.19 9.50 -9.87
CA LYS A 49 12.27 9.70 -11.32
C LYS A 49 13.01 8.58 -12.05
N LYS A 50 14.10 8.08 -11.47
CA LYS A 50 14.82 6.91 -12.00
C LYS A 50 13.92 5.68 -12.09
N TYR A 51 13.06 5.44 -11.10
CA TYR A 51 12.10 4.33 -11.14
C TYR A 51 10.97 4.58 -12.13
N GLU A 52 10.48 5.81 -12.28
CA GLU A 52 9.48 6.17 -13.31
C GLU A 52 10.02 5.91 -14.72
N GLU A 53 11.26 6.35 -15.01
CA GLU A 53 11.91 6.10 -16.30
C GLU A 53 12.13 4.60 -16.59
N LYS A 54 12.47 3.83 -15.55
CA LYS A 54 12.74 2.39 -15.66
C LYS A 54 11.47 1.55 -15.81
N TYR A 55 10.37 1.99 -15.21
CA TYR A 55 9.07 1.28 -15.17
C TYR A 55 7.92 2.19 -15.63
N PRO A 56 7.97 2.65 -16.90
CA PRO A 56 6.96 3.55 -17.43
C PRO A 56 5.57 2.90 -17.41
N GLY A 57 4.57 3.66 -16.97
CA GLY A 57 3.20 3.16 -16.81
C GLY A 57 2.94 2.31 -15.56
N ILE A 58 3.99 1.98 -14.78
CA ILE A 58 3.86 1.32 -13.48
C ILE A 58 4.23 2.27 -12.36
N VAL A 59 5.39 2.94 -12.44
CA VAL A 59 5.83 3.92 -11.44
C VAL A 59 5.56 5.32 -11.94
N LYS A 60 5.09 6.19 -11.07
CA LYS A 60 4.86 7.62 -11.28
C LYS A 60 5.51 8.41 -10.15
N ALA A 61 6.38 9.34 -10.50
CA ALA A 61 6.99 10.27 -9.56
C ALA A 61 6.17 11.57 -9.51
N VAL A 62 5.87 12.04 -8.29
CA VAL A 62 5.12 13.28 -8.05
C VAL A 62 5.90 14.12 -7.04
N ASP A 63 6.45 15.25 -7.49
CA ASP A 63 7.09 16.24 -6.62
C ASP A 63 6.07 17.28 -6.14
N LYS A 64 6.10 17.66 -4.88
CA LYS A 64 5.28 18.73 -4.30
C LYS A 64 6.02 19.50 -3.20
N GLU A 65 5.51 20.67 -2.85
CA GLU A 65 5.97 21.38 -1.65
C GLU A 65 5.60 20.59 -0.39
N ASN A 66 6.44 20.67 0.64
CA ASN A 66 6.21 19.94 1.89
C ASN A 66 4.89 20.38 2.54
N GLY A 67 3.99 19.42 2.72
CA GLY A 67 2.68 19.57 3.37
C GLY A 67 2.45 18.54 4.48
N GLY A 68 3.42 17.66 4.69
CA GLY A 68 3.36 16.57 5.66
C GLY A 68 2.71 15.30 5.13
N HIS A 69 2.86 14.21 5.89
CA HIS A 69 2.47 12.85 5.48
C HIS A 69 1.03 12.75 4.96
N GLY A 70 0.05 13.34 5.66
CA GLY A 70 -1.35 13.26 5.23
C GLY A 70 -1.61 13.96 3.90
N ASP A 71 -0.93 15.06 3.62
CA ASP A 71 -1.04 15.78 2.35
C ASP A 71 -0.36 15.01 1.21
N ALA A 72 0.77 14.36 1.47
CA ALA A 72 1.40 13.45 0.53
C ALA A 72 0.50 12.25 0.19
N VAL A 73 -0.18 11.66 1.18
CA VAL A 73 -1.17 10.59 0.96
C VAL A 73 -2.33 11.08 0.09
N ASN A 74 -2.89 12.27 0.38
CA ASN A 74 -3.97 12.87 -0.41
C ASN A 74 -3.53 13.16 -1.85
N THR A 75 -2.28 13.61 -2.02
CA THR A 75 -1.68 13.80 -3.35
C THR A 75 -1.58 12.47 -4.10
N GLY A 76 -1.13 11.40 -3.43
CA GLY A 76 -1.11 10.06 -3.99
C GLY A 76 -2.50 9.58 -4.43
N LEU A 77 -3.51 9.77 -3.59
CA LEU A 77 -4.90 9.43 -3.91
C LEU A 77 -5.43 10.22 -5.11
N ALA A 78 -5.14 11.52 -5.19
CA ALA A 78 -5.55 12.36 -6.32
C ALA A 78 -4.94 11.95 -7.68
N HIS A 79 -3.83 11.22 -7.65
CA HIS A 79 -3.16 10.68 -8.84
C HIS A 79 -3.50 9.21 -9.12
N ALA A 80 -4.25 8.56 -8.23
CA ALA A 80 -4.61 7.15 -8.34
C ALA A 80 -5.61 6.92 -9.49
N THR A 81 -5.36 5.85 -10.28
CA THR A 81 -6.25 5.41 -11.36
C THR A 81 -6.76 3.98 -11.16
N GLY A 82 -6.23 3.28 -10.16
CA GLY A 82 -6.63 1.92 -9.81
C GLY A 82 -7.99 1.88 -9.13
N VAL A 83 -8.66 0.74 -9.24
CA VAL A 83 -9.98 0.50 -8.60
C VAL A 83 -9.87 0.51 -7.08
N TYR A 84 -8.71 0.16 -6.56
CA TYR A 84 -8.39 0.19 -5.12
C TYR A 84 -7.14 1.02 -4.86
N PHE A 85 -7.04 1.52 -3.64
CA PHE A 85 -5.95 2.37 -3.17
C PHE A 85 -5.32 1.82 -1.89
N LYS A 86 -4.00 1.86 -1.79
CA LYS A 86 -3.24 1.49 -0.61
C LYS A 86 -2.09 2.46 -0.38
N VAL A 87 -1.88 2.82 0.88
CA VAL A 87 -0.67 3.53 1.32
C VAL A 87 0.37 2.51 1.79
N VAL A 88 1.61 2.73 1.39
CA VAL A 88 2.80 2.02 1.90
C VAL A 88 3.81 3.08 2.29
N ASP A 89 4.18 3.15 3.56
CA ASP A 89 5.20 4.11 4.01
C ASP A 89 6.54 3.82 3.35
N SER A 90 7.35 4.85 3.14
CA SER A 90 8.60 4.74 2.39
C SER A 90 9.66 3.84 3.04
N ASP A 91 9.52 3.54 4.34
CA ASP A 91 10.35 2.61 5.12
C ASP A 91 9.72 1.21 5.31
N ASP A 92 8.50 1.01 4.78
CA ASP A 92 7.79 -0.26 4.80
C ASP A 92 7.92 -1.02 3.46
N TRP A 93 7.42 -2.24 3.42
CA TRP A 93 7.34 -3.05 2.19
C TRP A 93 6.20 -4.06 2.26
N VAL A 94 5.80 -4.58 1.11
CA VAL A 94 4.80 -5.65 1.01
C VAL A 94 5.47 -7.00 0.78
N ASP A 95 4.84 -8.06 1.30
CA ASP A 95 5.23 -9.43 0.99
C ASP A 95 4.71 -9.80 -0.41
N GLU A 96 5.57 -10.38 -1.26
CA GLU A 96 5.25 -10.69 -2.66
C GLU A 96 4.10 -11.70 -2.77
N GLU A 97 4.11 -12.76 -1.95
CA GLU A 97 3.05 -13.78 -1.98
C GLU A 97 1.71 -13.17 -1.56
N ALA A 98 1.72 -12.32 -0.52
CA ALA A 98 0.54 -11.58 -0.08
C ALA A 98 0.03 -10.60 -1.14
N LEU A 99 0.92 -9.87 -1.81
CA LEU A 99 0.57 -8.97 -2.90
C LEU A 99 -0.16 -9.71 -4.03
N LEU A 100 0.39 -10.83 -4.49
CA LEU A 100 -0.19 -11.61 -5.59
C LEU A 100 -1.53 -12.22 -5.19
N LYS A 101 -1.71 -12.68 -3.95
CA LYS A 101 -2.99 -13.15 -3.42
C LYS A 101 -4.05 -12.04 -3.37
N ILE A 102 -3.66 -10.85 -2.90
CA ILE A 102 -4.53 -9.67 -2.84
C ILE A 102 -4.95 -9.26 -4.26
N LEU A 103 -4.01 -9.19 -5.20
CA LEU A 103 -4.32 -8.86 -6.60
C LEU A 103 -5.29 -9.87 -7.21
N SER A 104 -5.11 -11.16 -6.96
CA SER A 104 -6.03 -12.19 -7.44
C SER A 104 -7.45 -12.00 -6.88
N ALA A 105 -7.57 -11.67 -5.60
CA ALA A 105 -8.87 -11.39 -4.97
C ALA A 105 -9.53 -10.14 -5.55
N VAL A 106 -8.76 -9.05 -5.69
CA VAL A 106 -9.24 -7.78 -6.27
C VAL A 106 -9.74 -7.96 -7.70
N LYS A 107 -8.99 -8.69 -8.53
CA LYS A 107 -9.41 -9.04 -9.90
C LYS A 107 -10.74 -9.79 -9.89
N GLY A 108 -10.87 -10.80 -9.04
CA GLY A 108 -12.11 -11.55 -8.90
C GLY A 108 -13.31 -10.68 -8.49
N PHE A 109 -13.12 -9.69 -7.63
CA PHE A 109 -14.18 -8.75 -7.26
C PHE A 109 -14.56 -7.82 -8.41
N VAL A 110 -13.58 -7.31 -9.15
CA VAL A 110 -13.81 -6.43 -10.29
C VAL A 110 -14.51 -7.18 -11.42
N ASP A 111 -14.04 -8.38 -11.75
CA ASP A 111 -14.61 -9.22 -12.82
C ASP A 111 -16.06 -9.67 -12.50
N ALA A 112 -16.36 -9.88 -11.22
CA ALA A 112 -17.71 -10.23 -10.76
C ALA A 112 -18.62 -9.01 -10.50
N ASP A 113 -18.17 -7.79 -10.79
CA ASP A 113 -18.84 -6.53 -10.41
C ASP A 113 -19.23 -6.48 -8.92
N SER A 114 -18.43 -7.12 -8.09
CA SER A 114 -18.66 -7.17 -6.65
C SER A 114 -18.17 -5.88 -5.98
N LYS A 115 -19.07 -5.21 -5.27
CA LYS A 115 -18.77 -3.95 -4.57
C LYS A 115 -18.20 -4.22 -3.18
N VAL A 116 -16.94 -4.66 -3.13
CA VAL A 116 -16.19 -4.73 -1.87
C VAL A 116 -15.51 -3.40 -1.64
N ASP A 117 -15.85 -2.71 -0.56
CA ASP A 117 -15.34 -1.36 -0.30
C ASP A 117 -13.93 -1.37 0.29
N MET A 118 -13.59 -2.43 1.05
CA MET A 118 -12.30 -2.51 1.74
C MET A 118 -11.83 -3.95 1.88
N LEU A 119 -10.53 -4.18 1.63
CA LEU A 119 -9.86 -5.42 2.02
C LEU A 119 -9.02 -5.16 3.27
N ILE A 120 -9.02 -6.13 4.18
CA ILE A 120 -8.21 -6.09 5.40
C ILE A 120 -7.25 -7.27 5.35
N SER A 121 -5.96 -6.97 5.43
CA SER A 121 -4.87 -7.94 5.48
C SER A 121 -4.14 -7.90 6.82
N ASN A 122 -3.40 -8.94 7.13
CA ASN A 122 -2.45 -8.93 8.25
C ASN A 122 -1.28 -8.00 7.92
N TYR A 123 -0.55 -7.58 8.96
CA TYR A 123 0.73 -6.93 8.81
C TYR A 123 1.74 -7.40 9.86
N VAL A 124 3.00 -7.12 9.64
CA VAL A 124 4.10 -7.63 10.46
C VAL A 124 4.96 -6.47 10.94
N TYR A 125 5.18 -6.42 12.25
CA TYR A 125 6.24 -5.57 12.80
C TYR A 125 7.58 -6.32 12.68
N GLU A 126 8.48 -5.76 11.87
CA GLU A 126 9.84 -6.23 11.70
C GLU A 126 10.83 -5.17 12.19
N LYS A 127 11.45 -5.42 13.34
CA LYS A 127 12.43 -4.50 13.90
C LYS A 127 13.83 -4.90 13.48
N VAL A 128 14.61 -3.92 13.00
CA VAL A 128 16.02 -4.13 12.66
C VAL A 128 16.78 -4.69 13.86
N GLY A 129 17.55 -5.77 13.65
CA GLY A 129 18.32 -6.45 14.68
C GLY A 129 17.54 -7.41 15.59
N MET A 130 16.24 -7.58 15.39
CA MET A 130 15.42 -8.55 16.11
C MET A 130 15.14 -9.78 15.26
N THR A 131 15.29 -10.98 15.86
CA THR A 131 15.00 -12.26 15.19
C THR A 131 13.51 -12.61 15.21
N HIS A 132 12.73 -11.98 16.09
CA HIS A 132 11.31 -12.25 16.25
C HIS A 132 10.47 -11.19 15.56
N LYS A 133 9.60 -11.62 14.64
CA LYS A 133 8.60 -10.80 13.97
C LYS A 133 7.27 -10.88 14.73
N LYS A 134 6.63 -9.74 14.99
CA LYS A 134 5.27 -9.71 15.56
C LYS A 134 4.25 -9.60 14.42
N VAL A 135 3.53 -10.68 14.16
CA VAL A 135 2.42 -10.67 13.19
C VAL A 135 1.16 -10.16 13.89
N ILE A 136 0.55 -9.13 13.33
CA ILE A 136 -0.79 -8.69 13.70
C ILE A 136 -1.78 -9.35 12.74
N HIS A 137 -2.67 -10.16 13.29
CA HIS A 137 -3.68 -10.89 12.53
C HIS A 137 -5.08 -10.65 13.10
N TYR A 138 -6.08 -10.75 12.25
CA TYR A 138 -7.47 -10.45 12.58
C TYR A 138 -8.38 -11.69 12.61
N ARG A 139 -7.81 -12.91 12.49
CA ARG A 139 -8.56 -14.18 12.39
C ARG A 139 -9.53 -14.48 13.54
N ASN A 140 -9.31 -13.88 14.69
CA ASN A 140 -10.15 -14.02 15.88
C ASN A 140 -11.27 -12.97 15.97
N VAL A 141 -11.29 -12.00 15.05
CA VAL A 141 -12.23 -10.86 15.05
C VAL A 141 -12.97 -10.76 13.73
N LEU A 142 -12.26 -10.97 12.62
CA LEU A 142 -12.80 -10.83 11.27
C LEU A 142 -13.00 -12.19 10.61
N PRO A 143 -14.13 -12.39 9.87
CA PRO A 143 -14.31 -13.54 9.01
C PRO A 143 -13.16 -13.64 7.99
N GLN A 144 -12.63 -14.86 7.79
CA GLN A 144 -11.45 -15.07 6.95
C GLN A 144 -11.84 -15.50 5.53
N ASN A 145 -11.17 -14.93 4.53
CA ASN A 145 -11.27 -15.29 3.12
C ASN A 145 -12.72 -15.24 2.58
N GLN A 146 -13.51 -14.31 3.06
CA GLN A 146 -14.88 -14.08 2.62
C GLN A 146 -15.27 -12.61 2.74
N VAL A 147 -16.29 -12.21 1.97
CA VAL A 147 -16.92 -10.91 2.10
C VAL A 147 -17.82 -10.92 3.34
N PHE A 148 -17.76 -9.86 4.13
CA PHE A 148 -18.55 -9.71 5.35
C PHE A 148 -18.99 -8.24 5.52
N ARG A 149 -19.89 -8.00 6.45
CA ARG A 149 -20.34 -6.66 6.86
C ARG A 149 -19.88 -6.35 8.26
N TRP A 150 -19.95 -5.10 8.65
CA TRP A 150 -19.53 -4.67 10.00
C TRP A 150 -20.30 -5.39 11.12
N ASP A 151 -21.54 -5.81 10.87
CA ASP A 151 -22.35 -6.55 11.83
C ASP A 151 -21.87 -8.00 12.04
N ASP A 152 -21.02 -8.51 11.17
CA ASP A 152 -20.45 -9.86 11.22
C ASP A 152 -19.15 -9.95 12.01
N ILE A 153 -18.61 -8.81 12.51
CA ILE A 153 -17.32 -8.77 13.17
C ILE A 153 -17.42 -8.98 14.68
N GLY A 154 -16.38 -9.61 15.26
CA GLY A 154 -16.25 -9.76 16.69
C GLY A 154 -15.67 -8.52 17.39
N SER A 155 -15.53 -8.59 18.70
CA SER A 155 -14.91 -7.54 19.49
C SER A 155 -13.39 -7.54 19.33
N PHE A 156 -12.82 -6.39 19.09
CA PHE A 156 -11.36 -6.20 19.05
C PHE A 156 -10.79 -6.25 20.48
N HIS A 157 -9.59 -6.83 20.62
CA HIS A 157 -8.81 -6.70 21.84
C HIS A 157 -8.20 -5.28 21.94
N LEU A 158 -7.82 -4.85 23.15
CA LEU A 158 -7.30 -3.51 23.41
C LEU A 158 -6.04 -3.14 22.60
N ASP A 159 -5.24 -4.14 22.23
CA ASP A 159 -4.02 -3.98 21.42
C ASP A 159 -4.21 -4.34 19.93
N GLN A 160 -5.46 -4.57 19.51
CA GLN A 160 -5.82 -4.98 18.15
C GLN A 160 -6.68 -3.90 17.52
N TYR A 161 -6.13 -3.21 16.55
CA TYR A 161 -6.79 -2.13 15.81
C TYR A 161 -6.41 -2.21 14.33
N ILE A 162 -7.30 -1.72 13.48
CA ILE A 162 -7.09 -1.68 12.04
C ILE A 162 -6.26 -0.42 11.71
N LEU A 163 -5.06 -0.63 11.20
CA LEU A 163 -4.17 0.44 10.74
C LEU A 163 -4.17 0.55 9.21
N MET A 164 -3.65 1.67 8.70
CA MET A 164 -3.48 1.87 7.25
C MET A 164 -2.61 0.77 6.60
N HIS A 165 -1.67 0.18 7.35
CA HIS A 165 -0.84 -0.94 6.86
C HIS A 165 -1.67 -2.18 6.51
N SER A 166 -2.84 -2.36 7.13
CA SER A 166 -3.71 -3.52 6.93
C SER A 166 -4.81 -3.32 5.91
N VAL A 167 -5.08 -2.10 5.48
CA VAL A 167 -6.25 -1.79 4.64
C VAL A 167 -5.91 -1.42 3.20
N ILE A 168 -6.83 -1.78 2.32
CA ILE A 168 -6.84 -1.41 0.90
C ILE A 168 -8.27 -0.97 0.62
N TYR A 169 -8.44 0.27 0.19
CA TYR A 169 -9.75 0.90 -0.01
C TYR A 169 -10.16 0.89 -1.48
N ARG A 170 -11.44 0.81 -1.75
CA ARG A 170 -11.98 1.12 -3.08
C ARG A 170 -11.91 2.63 -3.32
N THR A 171 -11.44 3.06 -4.50
CA THR A 171 -11.36 4.46 -4.94
C THR A 171 -12.71 5.00 -5.37
#